data_2ab4d1948b2d1ed89135a5284f54fcc1
#
_entry.id   2ab4d1948b2d1ed89135a5284f54fcc1
#
_cell.length_a   1.000
_cell.length_b   1.000
_cell.length_c   1.000
_cell.angle_alpha   90.00
_cell.angle_beta   90.00
_cell.angle_gamma   90.00
#
_symmetry.space_group_name_H-M   'P 1'
#
loop_
_entity.id
_entity.type
_entity.pdbx_description
1 polymer ?
#
loop_
_entity_poly.entity_id
_entity_poly.type
_entity_poly.pdbx_seq_one_letter_code
_entity_poly.pdbx_strand_id
1 'polypeptide(L)' 'PNCSRYAHHIHMCTKELEPVCGTDGHTYNNRCIFCSHKLETKGKFNFAHYGSC' A
#
# COMPACT_ATOMS: atom_id res chain seq x y z
N PRO A 1 -2.87 5.09 -5.36
CA PRO A 1 -2.83 6.04 -4.24
C PRO A 1 -1.52 6.83 -4.20
N ASN A 2 -1.57 8.01 -3.65
CA ASN A 2 -0.39 8.84 -3.52
C ASN A 2 0.39 8.46 -2.27
N CYS A 3 1.47 7.73 -2.46
CA CYS A 3 2.28 7.25 -1.34
C CYS A 3 3.19 8.32 -0.72
N SER A 4 3.38 9.45 -1.38
CA SER A 4 4.28 10.48 -0.84
C SER A 4 3.81 11.02 0.51
N ARG A 5 2.51 11.03 0.77
CA ARG A 5 1.97 11.48 2.05
C ARG A 5 2.32 10.55 3.21
N TYR A 6 2.79 9.34 2.93
CA TYR A 6 3.21 8.37 3.93
C TYR A 6 4.72 8.24 4.06
N ALA A 7 5.49 9.05 3.33
CA ALA A 7 6.95 8.90 3.25
C ALA A 7 7.65 8.96 4.60
N HIS A 8 7.09 9.72 5.56
CA HIS A 8 7.66 9.85 6.90
C HIS A 8 6.87 9.09 7.95
N HIS A 9 5.90 8.28 7.52
CA HIS A 9 4.96 7.62 8.42
C HIS A 9 4.74 6.16 8.04
N ILE A 10 5.72 5.51 7.42
CA ILE A 10 5.55 4.12 7.01
C ILE A 10 5.28 3.25 8.23
N HIS A 11 4.36 2.29 8.06
CA HIS A 11 3.88 1.39 9.11
C HIS A 11 3.13 2.07 10.26
N MET A 12 2.88 3.38 10.18
CA MET A 12 2.04 4.10 11.15
C MET A 12 0.64 4.19 10.57
N CYS A 13 -0.03 3.04 10.48
CA CYS A 13 -1.29 2.91 9.78
C CYS A 13 -2.44 2.68 10.74
N THR A 14 -3.63 3.18 10.37
CA THR A 14 -4.86 2.84 11.07
C THR A 14 -5.30 1.44 10.64
N LYS A 15 -6.35 0.93 11.30
CA LYS A 15 -6.89 -0.40 10.99
C LYS A 15 -8.06 -0.34 10.02
N GLU A 16 -8.20 0.73 9.27
CA GLU A 16 -9.24 0.84 8.25
C GLU A 16 -9.09 -0.29 7.23
N LEU A 17 -10.21 -0.85 6.80
CA LEU A 17 -10.20 -1.90 5.81
C LEU A 17 -10.64 -1.33 4.47
N GLU A 18 -9.68 -1.00 3.64
CA GLU A 18 -9.90 -0.50 2.28
C GLU A 18 -8.90 -1.23 1.36
N PRO A 19 -9.19 -2.48 0.98
CA PRO A 19 -8.22 -3.31 0.28
C PRO A 19 -7.65 -2.69 -0.98
N VAL A 20 -6.37 -2.96 -1.20
CA VAL A 20 -5.66 -2.54 -2.41
C VAL A 20 -4.91 -3.74 -2.95
N CYS A 21 -5.05 -3.99 -4.26
CA CYS A 21 -4.31 -5.04 -4.92
C CYS A 21 -3.03 -4.47 -5.53
N GLY A 22 -1.90 -5.09 -5.21
CA GLY A 22 -0.63 -4.73 -5.82
C GLY A 22 -0.31 -5.61 -7.02
N THR A 23 0.58 -5.14 -7.88
CA THR A 23 1.01 -5.90 -9.05
C THR A 23 1.81 -7.15 -8.70
N ASP A 24 2.20 -7.27 -7.43
CA ASP A 24 2.85 -8.47 -6.90
C ASP A 24 1.85 -9.58 -6.55
N GLY A 25 0.55 -9.34 -6.75
CA GLY A 25 -0.49 -10.31 -6.46
C GLY A 25 -0.93 -10.33 -5.00
N HIS A 26 -0.45 -9.42 -4.17
CA HIS A 26 -0.82 -9.34 -2.76
C HIS A 26 -1.92 -8.33 -2.53
N THR A 27 -2.86 -8.69 -1.65
CA THR A 27 -3.90 -7.78 -1.18
C THR A 27 -3.41 -7.12 0.11
N TYR A 28 -3.40 -5.80 0.11
CA TYR A 28 -3.03 -4.99 1.28
C TYR A 28 -4.29 -4.44 1.90
N ASN A 29 -4.36 -4.41 3.22
CA ASN A 29 -5.59 -4.07 3.93
C ASN A 29 -6.04 -2.63 3.73
N ASN A 30 -5.13 -1.71 3.48
CA ASN A 30 -5.48 -0.33 3.16
C ASN A 30 -4.33 0.36 2.43
N ARG A 31 -4.59 1.61 2.00
CA ARG A 31 -3.60 2.37 1.24
C ARG A 31 -2.33 2.64 2.03
N CYS A 32 -2.46 2.87 3.33
CA CYS A 32 -1.30 3.11 4.17
C CYS A 32 -0.38 1.90 4.22
N ILE A 33 -0.93 0.71 4.40
CA ILE A 33 -0.15 -0.52 4.42
C ILE A 33 0.49 -0.77 3.05
N PHE A 34 -0.29 -0.58 1.97
CA PHE A 34 0.23 -0.70 0.61
C PHE A 34 1.43 0.24 0.40
N CYS A 35 1.26 1.51 0.75
CA CYS A 35 2.32 2.50 0.54
C CYS A 35 3.54 2.23 1.42
N SER A 36 3.32 1.74 2.63
CA SER A 36 4.43 1.39 3.52
C SER A 36 5.31 0.30 2.90
N HIS A 37 4.68 -0.76 2.38
CA HIS A 37 5.42 -1.83 1.72
C HIS A 37 6.09 -1.35 0.44
N LYS A 38 5.40 -0.53 -0.35
CA LYS A 38 5.97 -0.01 -1.58
C LYS A 38 7.20 0.86 -1.31
N LEU A 39 7.13 1.74 -0.33
CA LEU A 39 8.25 2.60 0.03
C LEU A 39 9.41 1.79 0.61
N GLU A 40 9.09 0.80 1.43
CA GLU A 40 10.10 -0.07 2.05
C GLU A 40 10.86 -0.87 1.01
N THR A 41 10.18 -1.33 -0.05
CA THR A 41 10.80 -2.10 -1.11
C THR A 41 11.34 -1.24 -2.24
N LYS A 42 11.31 0.08 -2.08
CA LYS A 42 11.78 1.04 -3.08
C LYS A 42 11.07 0.89 -4.43
N GLY A 43 9.77 0.63 -4.37
CA GLY A 43 8.94 0.59 -5.56
C GLY A 43 9.08 -0.67 -6.40
N LYS A 44 9.42 -1.80 -5.82
CA LYS A 44 9.55 -3.06 -6.56
C LYS A 44 8.24 -3.57 -7.12
N PHE A 45 7.11 -3.05 -6.64
CA PHE A 45 5.80 -3.38 -7.18
C PHE A 45 4.97 -2.10 -7.26
N ASN A 46 3.85 -2.17 -7.94
CA ASN A 46 3.00 -1.01 -8.18
C ASN A 46 1.56 -1.30 -7.82
N PHE A 47 0.74 -0.25 -7.86
CA PHE A 47 -0.69 -0.36 -7.65
C PHE A 47 -1.34 -1.03 -8.87
N ALA A 48 -2.17 -2.03 -8.64
CA ALA A 48 -2.95 -2.67 -9.70
C ALA A 48 -4.38 -2.10 -9.73
N HIS A 49 -5.11 -2.24 -8.64
CA HIS A 49 -6.46 -1.70 -8.54
C HIS A 49 -6.91 -1.68 -7.08
N TYR A 50 -7.96 -0.93 -6.80
CA TYR A 50 -8.59 -0.98 -5.48
C TYR A 50 -9.40 -2.28 -5.35
N GLY A 51 -9.58 -2.72 -4.11
CA GLY A 51 -10.22 -3.97 -3.83
C GLY A 51 -9.21 -5.11 -3.73
N SER A 52 -9.70 -6.29 -3.38
CA SER A 52 -8.84 -7.46 -3.25
C SER A 52 -8.35 -7.96 -4.60
N CYS A 53 -7.18 -8.57 -4.59
CA CYS A 53 -6.66 -9.22 -5.79
C CYS A 53 -7.53 -10.44 -6.16
#